data_e80ca25f880cc6b7b309f31754a2d08e
#
_entry.id   e80ca25f880cc6b7b309f31754a2d08e
#
_cell.length_a   1.000
_cell.length_b   1.000
_cell.length_c   1.000
_cell.angle_alpha   90.00
_cell.angle_beta   90.00
_cell.angle_gamma   90.00
#
_symmetry.space_group_name_H-M   'P 1'
#
loop_
_entity.id
_entity.type
_entity.pdbx_description
1 polymer ?
#
loop_
_entity_poly.entity_id
_entity_poly.type
_entity_poly.pdbx_seq_one_letter_code
_entity_poly.pdbx_strand_id
1 'polypeptide(L)'
;MSIEIYLPKPHEGQIAAWTAAIEERFHAVCCGRRWGKTVMLVNIATSFATRKFAVPTTGQLIAGRVGIFTAQYRQYQEIWDEISAVLQPLILSQSKNEKRIILRNGGRIDFWVTDNNKLAGRGRKYHAVLIDEAAFTKSPEMLEEIWPRAIRPTLVDYR
;
A
#
# COMPACT_ATOMS: atom_id res chain seq x y z
N MET A 1 1.23 19.88 19.33
CA MET A 1 -0.03 19.11 19.47
C MET A 1 0.20 17.76 18.83
N SER A 2 0.15 16.66 19.59
CA SER A 2 0.23 15.30 19.05
C SER A 2 -1.11 14.94 18.42
N ILE A 3 -1.09 14.35 17.22
CA ILE A 3 -2.30 13.84 16.57
C ILE A 3 -2.30 12.33 16.80
N GLU A 4 -3.36 11.82 17.39
CA GLU A 4 -3.57 10.40 17.59
C GLU A 4 -4.49 9.86 16.52
N ILE A 5 -4.16 8.68 16.01
CA ILE A 5 -5.00 7.90 15.08
C ILE A 5 -5.27 6.54 15.71
N TYR A 6 -6.47 6.04 15.50
CA TYR A 6 -6.87 4.73 16.00
C TYR A 6 -6.88 3.74 14.85
N LEU A 7 -5.98 2.77 14.93
CA LEU A 7 -5.93 1.65 13.99
C LEU A 7 -6.81 0.50 14.50
N PRO A 8 -7.51 -0.20 13.61
CA PRO A 8 -8.18 -1.44 13.98
C PRO A 8 -7.19 -2.41 14.62
N LYS A 9 -7.56 -2.99 15.79
CA LYS A 9 -6.71 -3.92 16.51
C LYS A 9 -6.54 -5.20 15.68
N PRO A 10 -5.30 -5.59 15.33
CA PRO A 10 -5.07 -6.83 14.60
C PRO A 10 -5.29 -8.06 15.51
N HIS A 11 -5.81 -9.14 14.97
CA HIS A 11 -5.86 -10.42 15.65
C HIS A 11 -4.52 -11.17 15.51
N GLU A 12 -4.35 -12.24 16.28
CA GLU A 12 -3.08 -12.98 16.35
C GLU A 12 -2.55 -13.46 14.99
N GLY A 13 -3.43 -13.94 14.11
CA GLY A 13 -3.04 -14.35 12.74
C GLY A 13 -2.54 -13.21 11.88
N GLN A 14 -3.10 -12.00 12.03
CA GLN A 14 -2.62 -10.80 11.33
C GLN A 14 -1.26 -10.34 11.89
N ILE A 15 -1.07 -10.44 13.20
CA ILE A 15 0.21 -10.13 13.84
C ILE A 15 1.29 -11.09 13.34
N ALA A 16 1.00 -12.39 13.31
CA ALA A 16 1.94 -13.40 12.82
C ALA A 16 2.32 -13.17 11.35
N ALA A 17 1.33 -12.89 10.49
CA ALA A 17 1.57 -12.57 9.07
C ALA A 17 2.39 -11.30 8.89
N TRP A 18 2.13 -10.25 9.69
CA TRP A 18 2.91 -9.02 9.66
C TRP A 18 4.35 -9.25 10.12
N THR A 19 4.56 -9.97 11.23
CA THR A 19 5.90 -10.27 11.74
C THR A 19 6.73 -11.02 10.70
N ALA A 20 6.14 -12.03 10.06
CA ALA A 20 6.81 -12.76 8.97
C ALA A 20 7.12 -11.85 7.77
N ALA A 21 6.25 -10.89 7.45
CA ALA A 21 6.46 -9.96 6.34
C ALA A 21 7.59 -8.94 6.59
N ILE A 22 7.95 -8.65 7.85
CA ILE A 22 9.06 -7.74 8.17
C ILE A 22 10.41 -8.38 7.85
N GLU A 23 10.52 -9.70 7.97
CA GLU A 23 11.76 -10.44 7.73
C GLU A 23 12.02 -10.67 6.24
N GLU A 24 10.98 -10.60 5.41
CA GLU A 24 11.05 -10.93 3.99
C GLU A 24 10.72 -9.70 3.12
N ARG A 25 11.45 -9.58 2.01
CA ARG A 25 11.23 -8.49 1.05
C ARG A 25 9.90 -8.62 0.31
N PHE A 26 9.48 -9.84 0.01
CA PHE A 26 8.25 -10.18 -0.67
C PHE A 26 7.48 -11.19 0.17
N HIS A 27 6.23 -10.88 0.42
CA HIS A 27 5.38 -11.73 1.24
C HIS A 27 4.01 -11.92 0.59
N ALA A 28 3.52 -13.16 0.55
CA ALA A 28 2.18 -13.49 0.08
C ALA A 28 1.35 -14.02 1.25
N VAL A 29 0.18 -13.41 1.47
CA VAL A 29 -0.76 -13.83 2.51
C VAL A 29 -1.94 -14.51 1.86
N CYS A 30 -2.02 -15.84 2.00
CA CYS A 30 -3.14 -16.66 1.54
C CYS A 30 -4.07 -16.95 2.71
N CYS A 31 -5.23 -16.34 2.73
CA CYS A 31 -6.21 -16.51 3.81
C CYS A 31 -7.65 -16.48 3.31
N GLY A 32 -8.55 -17.05 4.11
CA GLY A 32 -9.97 -17.17 3.78
C GLY A 32 -10.72 -15.84 3.75
N ARG A 33 -11.99 -15.92 3.36
CA ARG A 33 -12.91 -14.79 3.47
C ARG A 33 -13.07 -14.38 4.96
N ARG A 34 -13.33 -13.10 5.21
CA ARG A 34 -13.54 -12.51 6.56
C ARG A 34 -12.33 -12.64 7.52
N TRP A 35 -11.15 -13.01 7.01
CA TRP A 35 -9.94 -13.04 7.83
C TRP A 35 -9.41 -11.64 8.20
N GLY A 36 -9.93 -10.58 7.56
CA GLY A 36 -9.51 -9.20 7.84
C GLY A 36 -8.32 -8.74 6.99
N LYS A 37 -8.17 -9.24 5.77
CA LYS A 37 -7.12 -8.80 4.81
C LYS A 37 -7.08 -7.29 4.64
N THR A 38 -8.24 -6.66 4.44
CA THR A 38 -8.36 -5.21 4.25
C THR A 38 -7.88 -4.46 5.49
N VAL A 39 -8.28 -4.90 6.69
CA VAL A 39 -7.81 -4.32 7.97
C VAL A 39 -6.29 -4.37 8.07
N MET A 40 -5.69 -5.52 7.76
CA MET A 40 -4.24 -5.67 7.76
C MET A 40 -3.58 -4.75 6.72
N LEU A 41 -4.13 -4.66 5.52
CA LEU A 41 -3.64 -3.77 4.46
C LEU A 41 -3.67 -2.30 4.90
N VAL A 42 -4.78 -1.84 5.50
CA VAL A 42 -4.93 -0.48 6.04
C VAL A 42 -3.87 -0.20 7.11
N ASN A 43 -3.66 -1.13 8.04
CA ASN A 43 -2.67 -1.01 9.10
C ASN A 43 -1.25 -0.90 8.53
N ILE A 44 -0.89 -1.74 7.54
CA ILE A 44 0.42 -1.71 6.88
C ILE A 44 0.61 -0.39 6.12
N ALA A 45 -0.37 0.00 5.29
CA ALA A 45 -0.31 1.22 4.50
C ALA A 45 -0.12 2.46 5.40
N THR A 46 -0.89 2.54 6.48
CA THR A 46 -0.81 3.61 7.48
C THR A 46 0.56 3.65 8.14
N SER A 47 1.05 2.48 8.59
CA SER A 47 2.37 2.38 9.25
C SER A 47 3.49 2.89 8.35
N PHE A 48 3.51 2.50 7.08
CA PHE A 48 4.52 2.98 6.13
C PHE A 48 4.35 4.45 5.78
N ALA A 49 3.15 4.92 5.50
CA ALA A 49 2.91 6.31 5.09
C ALA A 49 3.21 7.33 6.21
N THR A 50 3.06 6.94 7.47
CA THR A 50 3.31 7.84 8.61
C THR A 50 4.77 7.88 9.05
N ARG A 51 5.62 6.95 8.60
CA ARG A 51 7.05 6.88 8.92
C ARG A 51 7.91 7.72 7.96
N LYS A 52 9.14 7.98 8.40
CA LYS A 52 10.22 8.51 7.56
C LYS A 52 11.26 7.43 7.32
N PHE A 53 11.81 7.42 6.13
CA PHE A 53 12.81 6.45 5.67
C PHE A 53 14.04 7.19 5.18
N ALA A 54 15.23 6.67 5.48
CA ALA A 54 16.47 7.20 4.95
C ALA A 54 16.63 6.78 3.48
N VAL A 55 16.97 7.74 2.63
CA VAL A 55 17.37 7.46 1.25
C VAL A 55 18.74 6.81 1.27
N PRO A 56 18.93 5.60 0.73
CA PRO A 56 20.19 4.85 0.86
C PRO A 56 21.41 5.60 0.36
N THR A 57 21.26 6.40 -0.70
CA THR A 57 22.37 7.13 -1.35
C THR A 57 22.74 8.44 -0.67
N THR A 58 21.83 9.08 0.05
CA THR A 58 22.04 10.44 0.60
C THR A 58 21.87 10.50 2.12
N GLY A 59 21.28 9.48 2.74
CA GLY A 59 20.91 9.50 4.15
C GLY A 59 19.75 10.45 4.50
N GLN A 60 19.24 11.21 3.53
CA GLN A 60 18.12 12.12 3.75
C GLN A 60 16.87 11.39 4.19
N LEU A 61 16.19 11.88 5.23
CA LEU A 61 14.92 11.34 5.67
C LEU A 61 13.79 11.87 4.81
N ILE A 62 13.08 10.95 4.14
CA ILE A 62 11.89 11.26 3.36
C ILE A 62 10.67 10.53 3.93
N ALA A 63 9.50 11.13 3.77
CA ALA A 63 8.25 10.54 4.20
C ALA A 63 7.88 9.30 3.37
N GLY A 64 7.20 8.35 4.02
CA GLY A 64 6.84 7.08 3.42
C GLY A 64 5.92 7.23 2.19
N ARG A 65 6.19 6.42 1.18
CA ARG A 65 5.40 6.34 -0.04
C ARG A 65 4.90 4.93 -0.23
N VAL A 66 3.60 4.77 -0.37
CA VAL A 66 2.94 3.47 -0.48
C VAL A 66 2.16 3.41 -1.79
N GLY A 67 2.30 2.31 -2.52
CA GLY A 67 1.46 1.97 -3.66
C GLY A 67 0.47 0.87 -3.29
N ILE A 68 -0.81 1.10 -3.48
CA ILE A 68 -1.87 0.10 -3.27
C ILE A 68 -2.43 -0.28 -4.63
N PHE A 69 -2.41 -1.56 -4.94
CA PHE A 69 -2.85 -2.12 -6.21
C PHE A 69 -4.04 -3.04 -5.97
N THR A 70 -5.11 -2.80 -6.71
CA THR A 70 -6.33 -3.62 -6.68
C THR A 70 -6.67 -4.10 -8.08
N ALA A 71 -7.30 -5.26 -8.20
CA ALA A 71 -7.71 -5.75 -9.50
C ALA A 71 -8.85 -4.91 -10.08
N GLN A 72 -9.83 -4.54 -9.27
CA GLN A 72 -11.06 -3.89 -9.70
C GLN A 72 -11.32 -2.56 -8.98
N TYR A 73 -12.08 -1.68 -9.64
CA TYR A 73 -12.42 -0.36 -9.12
C TYR A 73 -13.22 -0.41 -7.81
N ARG A 74 -14.09 -1.39 -7.62
CA ARG A 74 -14.86 -1.56 -6.39
C ARG A 74 -13.96 -1.82 -5.19
N GLN A 75 -12.96 -2.68 -5.33
CA GLN A 75 -11.98 -2.97 -4.27
C GLN A 75 -11.19 -1.71 -3.89
N TYR A 76 -10.78 -0.93 -4.90
CA TYR A 76 -10.14 0.37 -4.69
C TYR A 76 -11.01 1.29 -3.83
N GLN A 77 -12.31 1.42 -4.11
CA GLN A 77 -13.19 2.29 -3.35
C GLN A 77 -13.30 1.87 -1.88
N GLU A 78 -13.48 0.59 -1.61
CA GLU A 78 -13.58 0.03 -0.25
C GLU A 78 -12.31 0.36 0.57
N ILE A 79 -11.13 0.11 0.00
CA ILE A 79 -9.86 0.40 0.68
C ILE A 79 -9.62 1.91 0.84
N TRP A 80 -9.97 2.70 -0.17
CA TRP A 80 -9.87 4.15 -0.11
C TRP A 80 -10.67 4.73 1.04
N ASP A 81 -11.93 4.33 1.19
CA ASP A 81 -12.82 4.87 2.20
C ASP A 81 -12.33 4.48 3.62
N GLU A 82 -11.86 3.25 3.82
CA GLU A 82 -11.27 2.83 5.10
C GLU A 82 -9.99 3.58 5.44
N ILE A 83 -9.05 3.71 4.51
CA ILE A 83 -7.80 4.45 4.73
C ILE A 83 -8.09 5.93 4.98
N SER A 84 -9.00 6.54 4.22
CA SER A 84 -9.37 7.93 4.39
C SER A 84 -10.00 8.19 5.76
N ALA A 85 -10.84 7.27 6.25
CA ALA A 85 -11.45 7.38 7.58
C ALA A 85 -10.39 7.32 8.69
N VAL A 86 -9.49 6.34 8.64
CA VAL A 86 -8.42 6.16 9.64
C VAL A 86 -7.43 7.33 9.65
N LEU A 87 -7.03 7.81 8.47
CA LEU A 87 -6.02 8.85 8.33
C LEU A 87 -6.58 10.27 8.33
N GLN A 88 -7.89 10.46 8.44
CA GLN A 88 -8.55 11.75 8.31
C GLN A 88 -7.83 12.89 9.07
N PRO A 89 -7.38 12.74 10.33
CA PRO A 89 -6.71 13.82 11.06
C PRO A 89 -5.33 14.18 10.48
N LEU A 90 -4.70 13.25 9.75
CA LEU A 90 -3.36 13.39 9.18
C LEU A 90 -3.38 13.81 7.72
N ILE A 91 -4.52 13.79 7.03
CA ILE A 91 -4.63 14.11 5.61
C ILE A 91 -4.37 15.60 5.40
N LEU A 92 -3.44 15.92 4.50
CA LEU A 92 -3.23 17.27 3.98
C LEU A 92 -4.11 17.51 2.76
N SER A 93 -4.13 16.56 1.84
CA SER A 93 -4.98 16.59 0.64
C SER A 93 -5.29 15.18 0.13
N GLN A 94 -6.42 15.03 -0.54
CA GLN A 94 -6.79 13.79 -1.20
C GLN A 94 -7.57 14.07 -2.49
N SER A 95 -7.37 13.22 -3.49
CA SER A 95 -8.01 13.32 -4.81
C SER A 95 -8.39 11.94 -5.33
N LYS A 96 -9.69 11.69 -5.46
CA LYS A 96 -10.21 10.44 -6.08
C LYS A 96 -9.87 10.35 -7.56
N ASN A 97 -9.75 11.48 -8.26
CA ASN A 97 -9.37 11.51 -9.68
C ASN A 97 -7.90 11.09 -9.87
N GLU A 98 -7.01 11.62 -9.05
CA GLU A 98 -5.59 11.25 -9.06
C GLU A 98 -5.33 9.92 -8.32
N LYS A 99 -6.33 9.40 -7.61
CA LYS A 99 -6.21 8.21 -6.75
C LYS A 99 -5.04 8.34 -5.76
N ARG A 100 -5.01 9.47 -5.04
CA ARG A 100 -3.89 9.82 -4.17
C ARG A 100 -4.34 10.45 -2.86
N ILE A 101 -3.69 10.05 -1.77
CA ILE A 101 -3.77 10.69 -0.45
C ILE A 101 -2.38 11.21 -0.09
N ILE A 102 -2.30 12.47 0.36
CA ILE A 102 -1.08 13.10 0.85
C ILE A 102 -1.28 13.46 2.32
N LEU A 103 -0.33 13.07 3.16
CA LEU A 103 -0.35 13.34 4.59
C LEU A 103 0.43 14.60 4.95
N ARG A 104 0.11 15.20 6.09
CA ARG A 104 0.78 16.42 6.62
C ARG A 104 2.28 16.24 6.86
N ASN A 105 2.74 15.01 7.14
CA ASN A 105 4.16 14.68 7.27
C ASN A 105 4.88 14.51 5.92
N GLY A 106 4.19 14.69 4.79
CA GLY A 106 4.67 14.45 3.44
C GLY A 106 4.50 13.00 2.95
N GLY A 107 3.96 12.12 3.78
CA GLY A 107 3.64 10.75 3.40
C GLY A 107 2.62 10.69 2.27
N ARG A 108 2.70 9.64 1.44
CA ARG A 108 1.84 9.53 0.26
C ARG A 108 1.37 8.11 0.04
N ILE A 109 0.09 7.97 -0.28
CA ILE A 109 -0.52 6.71 -0.70
C ILE A 109 -1.11 6.93 -2.09
N ASP A 110 -0.61 6.19 -3.07
CA ASP A 110 -1.14 6.13 -4.42
C ASP A 110 -1.93 4.84 -4.61
N PHE A 111 -3.09 4.93 -5.26
CA PHE A 111 -3.94 3.77 -5.55
C PHE A 111 -3.95 3.49 -7.04
N TRP A 112 -3.91 2.23 -7.39
CA TRP A 112 -3.89 1.74 -8.76
C TRP A 112 -4.91 0.63 -8.97
N VAL A 113 -5.64 0.72 -10.05
CA VAL A 113 -6.50 -0.36 -10.52
C VAL A 113 -5.78 -1.01 -11.70
N THR A 114 -5.55 -2.32 -11.60
CA THR A 114 -4.77 -3.07 -12.60
C THR A 114 -5.62 -3.60 -13.75
N ASP A 115 -6.94 -3.69 -13.59
CA ASP A 115 -7.84 -4.11 -14.67
C ASP A 115 -7.70 -3.14 -15.86
N ASN A 116 -7.35 -3.70 -17.03
CA ASN A 116 -7.06 -2.98 -18.26
C ASN A 116 -5.91 -1.93 -18.17
N ASN A 117 -5.06 -2.00 -17.13
CA ASN A 117 -3.93 -1.08 -16.93
C ASN A 117 -2.63 -1.81 -16.60
N LYS A 118 -1.96 -2.33 -17.63
CA LYS A 118 -0.69 -3.05 -17.52
C LYS A 118 0.49 -2.19 -17.05
N LEU A 119 0.34 -0.86 -17.05
CA LEU A 119 1.37 0.10 -16.65
C LEU A 119 1.09 0.73 -15.30
N ALA A 120 0.14 0.19 -14.52
CA ALA A 120 -0.20 0.70 -13.20
C ALA A 120 1.05 0.83 -12.30
N GLY A 121 1.27 2.01 -11.75
CA GLY A 121 2.43 2.31 -10.90
C GLY A 121 3.73 2.61 -11.60
N ARG A 122 3.85 2.41 -12.92
CA ARG A 122 5.10 2.64 -13.67
C ARG A 122 5.63 4.07 -13.48
N GLY A 123 6.94 4.19 -13.25
CA GLY A 123 7.60 5.47 -13.01
C GLY A 123 7.40 6.05 -11.61
N ARG A 124 6.77 5.31 -10.70
CA ARG A 124 6.67 5.66 -9.28
C ARG A 124 7.79 5.00 -8.47
N LYS A 125 7.98 5.53 -7.25
CA LYS A 125 8.96 5.01 -6.28
C LYS A 125 8.25 4.82 -4.95
N TYR A 126 8.26 3.60 -4.41
CA TYR A 126 7.55 3.23 -3.20
C TYR A 126 8.46 2.56 -2.19
N HIS A 127 8.21 2.82 -0.90
CA HIS A 127 8.81 2.09 0.22
C HIS A 127 8.06 0.77 0.47
N ALA A 128 6.77 0.75 0.19
CA ALA A 128 5.95 -0.44 0.25
C ALA A 128 4.94 -0.49 -0.90
N VAL A 129 4.68 -1.68 -1.38
CA VAL A 129 3.61 -1.97 -2.34
C VAL A 129 2.72 -3.05 -1.73
N LEU A 130 1.43 -2.79 -1.75
CA LEU A 130 0.39 -3.69 -1.27
C LEU A 130 -0.52 -4.05 -2.44
N ILE A 131 -0.72 -5.34 -2.66
CA ILE A 131 -1.57 -5.85 -3.74
C ILE A 131 -2.71 -6.63 -3.09
N ASP A 132 -3.93 -6.12 -3.23
CA ASP A 132 -5.12 -6.82 -2.76
C ASP A 132 -5.73 -7.65 -3.88
N GLU A 133 -6.18 -8.85 -3.50
CA GLU A 133 -6.86 -9.79 -4.40
C GLU A 133 -6.09 -10.03 -5.73
N ALA A 134 -4.79 -10.24 -5.64
CA ALA A 134 -3.90 -10.45 -6.81
C ALA A 134 -4.40 -11.54 -7.77
N ALA A 135 -5.11 -12.55 -7.26
CA ALA A 135 -5.68 -13.64 -8.06
C ALA A 135 -6.83 -13.19 -8.98
N PHE A 136 -7.47 -12.06 -8.71
CA PHE A 136 -8.53 -11.52 -9.58
C PHE A 136 -7.99 -10.77 -10.79
N THR A 137 -6.73 -10.38 -10.79
CA THR A 137 -6.06 -9.89 -11.99
C THR A 137 -5.92 -11.09 -12.93
N LYS A 138 -6.32 -10.93 -14.19
CA LYS A 138 -6.25 -12.03 -15.16
C LYS A 138 -4.85 -12.65 -15.15
N SER A 139 -4.75 -13.88 -14.65
CA SER A 139 -3.52 -14.64 -14.73
C SER A 139 -3.36 -15.12 -16.18
N PRO A 140 -2.19 -14.98 -16.82
CA PRO A 140 -0.87 -14.71 -16.27
C PRO A 140 -0.45 -13.23 -16.19
N GLU A 141 -1.30 -12.29 -16.61
CA GLU A 141 -0.93 -10.86 -16.74
C GLU A 141 -0.26 -10.27 -15.49
N MET A 142 -0.74 -10.62 -14.28
CA MET A 142 -0.14 -10.08 -13.06
C MET A 142 1.31 -10.53 -12.89
N LEU A 143 1.58 -11.82 -13.06
CA LEU A 143 2.91 -12.38 -12.81
C LEU A 143 3.89 -12.11 -13.97
N GLU A 144 3.42 -12.15 -15.21
CA GLU A 144 4.28 -12.07 -16.41
C GLU A 144 4.48 -10.64 -16.90
N GLU A 145 3.52 -9.76 -16.68
CA GLU A 145 3.56 -8.40 -17.22
C GLU A 145 3.54 -7.32 -16.12
N ILE A 146 2.49 -7.27 -15.29
CA ILE A 146 2.29 -6.14 -14.38
C ILE A 146 3.33 -6.13 -13.27
N TRP A 147 3.53 -7.26 -12.59
CA TRP A 147 4.50 -7.35 -11.50
C TRP A 147 5.94 -7.04 -11.97
N PRO A 148 6.52 -7.76 -12.96
CA PRO A 148 7.91 -7.56 -13.32
C PRO A 148 8.19 -6.22 -14.02
N ARG A 149 7.23 -5.71 -14.81
CA ARG A 149 7.45 -4.56 -15.68
C ARG A 149 6.96 -3.22 -15.09
N ALA A 150 5.97 -3.25 -14.22
CA ALA A 150 5.36 -2.03 -13.69
C ALA A 150 5.53 -1.89 -12.18
N ILE A 151 5.22 -2.91 -11.38
CA ILE A 151 5.20 -2.81 -9.92
C ILE A 151 6.58 -3.01 -9.30
N ARG A 152 7.25 -4.14 -9.56
CA ARG A 152 8.55 -4.48 -8.97
C ARG A 152 9.60 -3.37 -9.14
N PRO A 153 9.73 -2.70 -10.30
CA PRO A 153 10.68 -1.60 -10.47
C PRO A 153 10.46 -0.42 -9.52
N THR A 154 9.23 -0.19 -9.05
CA THR A 154 8.92 0.91 -8.13
C THR A 154 9.55 0.76 -6.75
N LEU A 155 9.98 -0.46 -6.38
CA LEU A 155 10.58 -0.81 -5.09
C LEU A 155 12.11 -0.78 -5.10
N VAL A 156 12.75 -0.46 -6.23
CA VAL A 156 14.22 -0.59 -6.38
C VAL A 156 14.99 0.49 -5.63
N ASP A 157 14.46 1.72 -5.60
CA ASP A 157 15.20 2.89 -5.10
C ASP A 157 15.26 3.01 -3.57
N TYR A 158 14.45 2.24 -2.84
CA TYR A 158 14.36 2.31 -1.37
C TYR A 158 14.71 0.95 -0.73
N ARG A 159 15.83 0.38 -1.16
CA ARG A 159 16.36 -0.87 -0.61
C ARG A 159 17.17 -0.62 0.66
#